data_4a93fee5c85458d0d078be2776eafae9
#
_entry.id   4a93fee5c85458d0d078be2776eafae9
#
_cell.length_a   1.000
_cell.length_b   1.000
_cell.length_c   1.000
_cell.angle_alpha   90.00
_cell.angle_beta   90.00
_cell.angle_gamma   90.00
#
_symmetry.space_group_name_H-M   'P 1'
#
loop_
_entity.id
_entity.type
_entity.pdbx_description
1 polymer ?
#
loop_
_entity_poly.entity_id
_entity_poly.type
_entity_poly.pdbx_seq_one_letter_code
_entity_poly.pdbx_strand_id
1 'polypeptide(L)'
;MISLEQGVNLVWHAFENMLGGEIYVKKIPSIKVTDIARVIAPEAKIKVIGIRPGEKLHEQMINYEDAPHTYEYEDYFKILPAINSLSKDKKRIGKGVKVVEGFTYTSDNNDEWMDNKTLLNWLESNINKIGAI
;
A
#
# COMPACT_ATOMS: atom_id res chain seq x y z
N MET A 1 6.17 3.32 1.55
CA MET A 1 6.99 2.15 2.04
C MET A 1 6.42 1.64 3.35
N ILE A 2 6.57 0.34 3.61
CA ILE A 2 6.24 -0.28 4.90
C ILE A 2 7.42 -1.12 5.37
N SER A 3 7.54 -1.33 6.69
CA SER A 3 8.50 -2.29 7.24
C SER A 3 7.99 -3.73 7.07
N LEU A 4 8.91 -4.71 7.14
CA LEU A 4 8.54 -6.12 7.14
C LEU A 4 7.56 -6.45 8.28
N GLU A 5 7.78 -5.87 9.45
CA GLU A 5 6.93 -6.04 10.63
C GLU A 5 5.49 -5.54 10.38
N GLN A 6 5.33 -4.37 9.73
CA GLN A 6 4.00 -3.87 9.35
C GLN A 6 3.29 -4.79 8.36
N GLY A 7 4.05 -5.37 7.40
CA GLY A 7 3.51 -6.37 6.48
C GLY A 7 3.06 -7.64 7.20
N VAL A 8 3.88 -8.17 8.10
CA VAL A 8 3.55 -9.36 8.93
C VAL A 8 2.32 -9.09 9.79
N ASN A 9 2.23 -7.91 10.42
CA ASN A 9 1.08 -7.54 11.25
C ASN A 9 -0.22 -7.49 10.44
N LEU A 10 -0.19 -7.04 9.17
CA LEU A 10 -1.35 -7.10 8.32
C LEU A 10 -1.78 -8.55 8.02
N VAL A 11 -0.82 -9.45 7.81
CA VAL A 11 -1.11 -10.87 7.58
C VAL A 11 -1.78 -11.49 8.80
N TRP A 12 -1.27 -11.25 10.00
CA TRP A 12 -1.90 -11.71 11.25
C TRP A 12 -3.28 -11.12 11.44
N HIS A 13 -3.44 -9.81 11.21
CA HIS A 13 -4.75 -9.17 11.25
C HIS A 13 -5.74 -9.81 10.27
N ALA A 14 -5.30 -10.14 9.05
CA ALA A 14 -6.13 -10.82 8.07
C ALA A 14 -6.55 -12.22 8.56
N PHE A 15 -5.62 -13.04 9.08
CA PHE A 15 -5.95 -14.37 9.61
C PHE A 15 -6.95 -14.35 10.75
N GLU A 16 -6.86 -13.36 11.64
CA GLU A 16 -7.78 -13.23 12.79
C GLU A 16 -9.17 -12.76 12.39
N ASN A 17 -9.30 -12.01 11.30
CA ASN A 17 -10.54 -11.30 10.95
C ASN A 17 -11.20 -11.77 9.65
N MET A 18 -10.52 -12.59 8.85
CA MET A 18 -11.09 -13.07 7.59
C MET A 18 -12.15 -14.15 7.82
N LEU A 19 -13.16 -14.15 6.97
CA LEU A 19 -14.17 -15.21 6.87
C LEU A 19 -13.95 -16.10 5.62
N GLY A 20 -12.93 -15.75 4.82
CA GLY A 20 -12.49 -16.45 3.62
C GLY A 20 -12.74 -15.69 2.32
N GLY A 21 -11.68 -15.55 1.53
CA GLY A 21 -11.70 -14.92 0.21
C GLY A 21 -11.55 -13.39 0.19
N GLU A 22 -11.41 -12.75 1.35
CA GLU A 22 -11.12 -11.31 1.42
C GLU A 22 -9.65 -11.03 1.10
N ILE A 23 -9.39 -9.89 0.42
CA ILE A 23 -8.05 -9.36 0.19
C ILE A 23 -7.87 -8.12 1.06
N TYR A 24 -6.81 -8.09 1.86
CA TYR A 24 -6.46 -6.95 2.70
C TYR A 24 -5.34 -6.15 2.06
N VAL A 25 -5.55 -4.85 1.87
CA VAL A 25 -4.59 -3.92 1.27
C VAL A 25 -4.23 -2.84 2.27
N LYS A 26 -2.96 -2.83 2.73
CA LYS A 26 -2.49 -1.83 3.68
C LYS A 26 -2.47 -0.45 3.06
N LYS A 27 -2.92 0.57 3.79
CA LYS A 27 -2.65 1.96 3.46
C LYS A 27 -1.18 2.24 3.73
N ILE A 28 -0.48 2.71 2.72
CA ILE A 28 0.96 2.98 2.78
C ILE A 28 1.28 4.30 2.11
N PRO A 29 2.14 5.15 2.68
CA PRO A 29 2.51 6.39 2.04
C PRO A 29 3.31 6.15 0.76
N SER A 30 3.00 6.93 -0.26
CA SER A 30 3.75 6.98 -1.51
C SER A 30 5.07 7.74 -1.33
N ILE A 31 6.04 7.43 -2.17
CA ILE A 31 7.32 8.13 -2.21
C ILE A 31 7.87 8.11 -3.63
N LYS A 32 8.54 9.19 -4.02
CA LYS A 32 9.26 9.25 -5.30
C LYS A 32 10.60 8.55 -5.18
N VAL A 33 10.89 7.65 -6.12
CA VAL A 33 12.18 6.93 -6.17
C VAL A 33 13.36 7.91 -6.24
N THR A 34 13.19 9.06 -6.91
CA THR A 34 14.19 10.12 -6.97
C THR A 34 14.48 10.75 -5.61
N ASP A 35 13.48 10.82 -4.71
CA ASP A 35 13.67 11.37 -3.38
C ASP A 35 14.38 10.36 -2.47
N ILE A 36 14.10 9.07 -2.64
CA ILE A 36 14.88 8.00 -2.00
C ILE A 36 16.36 8.12 -2.40
N ALA A 37 16.64 8.26 -3.70
CA ALA A 37 18.01 8.37 -4.20
C ALA A 37 18.73 9.61 -3.63
N ARG A 38 18.05 10.76 -3.53
CA ARG A 38 18.61 12.00 -2.96
C ARG A 38 18.88 11.90 -1.47
N VAL A 39 18.03 11.22 -0.71
CA VAL A 39 18.20 11.05 0.74
C VAL A 39 19.33 10.07 1.04
N ILE A 40 19.46 8.98 0.28
CA ILE A 40 20.50 7.96 0.51
C ILE A 40 21.87 8.44 -0.02
N ALA A 41 21.89 9.10 -1.16
CA ALA A 41 23.13 9.50 -1.83
C ALA A 41 23.00 10.94 -2.40
N PRO A 42 23.04 11.96 -1.53
CA PRO A 42 22.78 13.36 -1.93
C PRO A 42 23.76 13.90 -2.98
N GLU A 43 25.01 13.41 -2.96
CA GLU A 43 26.05 13.80 -3.91
C GLU A 43 26.06 12.98 -5.21
N ALA A 44 25.20 11.97 -5.33
CA ALA A 44 25.17 11.10 -6.50
C ALA A 44 24.50 11.82 -7.70
N LYS A 45 25.09 11.64 -8.88
CA LYS A 45 24.48 12.12 -10.12
C LYS A 45 23.37 11.16 -10.57
N ILE A 46 22.15 11.65 -10.61
CA ILE A 46 20.99 10.88 -11.11
C ILE A 46 20.98 10.95 -12.63
N LYS A 47 20.96 9.76 -13.29
CA LYS A 47 20.79 9.64 -14.73
C LYS A 47 19.45 8.97 -15.03
N VAL A 48 18.59 9.67 -15.77
CA VAL A 48 17.33 9.08 -16.27
C VAL A 48 17.65 8.23 -17.51
N ILE A 49 17.29 6.94 -17.44
CA ILE A 49 17.55 5.97 -18.52
C ILE A 49 16.27 5.54 -19.26
N GLY A 50 15.10 6.09 -18.84
CA GLY A 50 13.78 5.71 -19.37
C GLY A 50 13.21 4.47 -18.69
N ILE A 51 12.07 4.01 -19.20
CA ILE A 51 11.34 2.85 -18.69
C ILE A 51 11.77 1.60 -19.47
N ARG A 52 12.03 0.52 -18.79
CA ARG A 52 12.29 -0.79 -19.40
C ARG A 52 10.97 -1.49 -19.73
N PRO A 53 10.96 -2.42 -20.71
CA PRO A 53 9.79 -3.24 -20.97
C PRO A 53 9.32 -3.98 -19.71
N GLY A 54 8.03 -3.82 -19.38
CA GLY A 54 7.42 -4.41 -18.18
C GLY A 54 7.50 -3.58 -16.91
N GLU A 55 8.25 -2.49 -16.90
CA GLU A 55 8.23 -1.51 -15.77
C GLU A 55 7.00 -0.62 -15.84
N LYS A 56 6.53 -0.18 -14.68
CA LYS A 56 5.43 0.78 -14.52
C LYS A 56 5.96 2.04 -13.85
N LEU A 57 5.40 3.21 -14.23
CA LEU A 57 5.69 4.47 -13.52
C LEU A 57 5.03 4.51 -12.14
N HIS A 58 3.86 3.88 -12.02
CA HIS A 58 3.05 3.86 -10.81
C HIS A 58 2.62 2.44 -10.50
N GLU A 59 2.70 2.09 -9.23
CA GLU A 59 2.20 0.81 -8.74
C GLU A 59 0.73 0.93 -8.38
N GLN A 60 -0.02 -0.12 -8.64
CA GLN A 60 -1.46 -0.19 -8.37
C GLN A 60 -1.77 -1.32 -7.41
N MET A 61 -2.43 -0.99 -6.30
CA MET A 61 -2.84 -1.93 -5.26
C MET A 61 -4.32 -2.31 -5.37
N ILE A 62 -5.17 -1.35 -5.77
CA ILE A 62 -6.61 -1.56 -6.01
C ILE A 62 -6.93 -0.98 -7.38
N ASN A 63 -7.50 -1.79 -8.26
CA ASN A 63 -7.90 -1.37 -9.58
C ASN A 63 -9.38 -0.92 -9.61
N TYR A 64 -9.79 -0.34 -10.73
CA TYR A 64 -11.15 0.13 -10.96
C TYR A 64 -12.19 -0.99 -10.81
N GLU A 65 -11.86 -2.20 -11.23
CA GLU A 65 -12.78 -3.35 -11.21
C GLU A 65 -13.00 -3.89 -9.79
N ASP A 66 -12.05 -3.66 -8.88
CA ASP A 66 -12.16 -4.03 -7.47
C ASP A 66 -13.00 -3.05 -6.64
N ALA A 67 -13.16 -1.80 -7.11
CA ALA A 67 -13.86 -0.74 -6.39
C ALA A 67 -15.28 -1.13 -5.91
N PRO A 68 -16.12 -1.80 -6.71
CA PRO A 68 -17.46 -2.21 -6.27
C PRO A 68 -17.48 -3.13 -5.05
N HIS A 69 -16.36 -3.82 -4.78
CA HIS A 69 -16.21 -4.78 -3.69
C HIS A 69 -15.29 -4.28 -2.58
N THR A 70 -14.77 -3.05 -2.69
CA THR A 70 -13.78 -2.46 -1.77
C THR A 70 -14.44 -1.66 -0.66
N TYR A 71 -13.95 -1.86 0.55
CA TYR A 71 -14.32 -1.13 1.76
C TYR A 71 -13.09 -0.56 2.44
N GLU A 72 -13.20 0.69 2.87
CA GLU A 72 -12.16 1.44 3.55
C GLU A 72 -12.30 1.31 5.07
N TYR A 73 -11.15 1.13 5.72
CA TYR A 73 -10.96 1.15 7.18
C TYR A 73 -9.88 2.18 7.53
N GLU A 74 -9.60 2.35 8.79
CA GLU A 74 -8.60 3.32 9.27
C GLU A 74 -7.22 3.09 8.62
N ASP A 75 -6.68 1.87 8.69
CA ASP A 75 -5.32 1.53 8.27
C ASP A 75 -5.20 0.68 7.01
N TYR A 76 -6.31 0.23 6.45
CA TYR A 76 -6.31 -0.69 5.31
C TYR A 76 -7.61 -0.60 4.50
N PHE A 77 -7.58 -1.18 3.32
CA PHE A 77 -8.77 -1.50 2.54
C PHE A 77 -9.00 -3.02 2.57
N LYS A 78 -10.26 -3.40 2.42
CA LYS A 78 -10.66 -4.80 2.27
C LYS A 78 -11.47 -4.96 1.00
N ILE A 79 -11.03 -5.86 0.13
CA ILE A 79 -11.75 -6.24 -1.08
C ILE A 79 -12.49 -7.52 -0.77
N LEU A 80 -13.81 -7.53 -0.94
CA LEU A 80 -14.65 -8.71 -0.75
C LEU A 80 -14.62 -9.59 -1.99
N PRO A 81 -14.76 -10.91 -1.83
CA PRO A 81 -14.87 -11.81 -2.99
C PRO A 81 -16.12 -11.48 -3.81
N ALA A 82 -15.97 -11.51 -5.15
CA ALA A 82 -17.06 -11.20 -6.09
C ALA A 82 -18.24 -12.21 -6.00
N ILE A 83 -17.98 -13.44 -5.58
CA ILE A 83 -19.00 -14.48 -5.38
C ILE A 83 -19.40 -14.46 -3.92
N ASN A 84 -20.53 -13.82 -3.60
CA ASN A 84 -20.93 -13.52 -2.24
C ASN A 84 -22.26 -14.14 -1.84
N SER A 85 -22.39 -14.51 -0.57
CA SER A 85 -23.69 -14.62 0.08
C SER A 85 -23.94 -13.35 0.91
N LEU A 86 -25.02 -12.64 0.63
CA LEU A 86 -25.42 -11.38 1.31
C LEU A 86 -25.37 -11.46 2.84
N SER A 87 -25.61 -12.65 3.43
CA SER A 87 -25.56 -12.83 4.88
C SER A 87 -24.15 -12.80 5.46
N LYS A 88 -23.13 -13.21 4.68
CA LYS A 88 -21.73 -13.18 5.11
C LYS A 88 -21.11 -11.79 4.93
N ASP A 89 -21.60 -11.01 3.98
CA ASP A 89 -21.02 -9.70 3.66
C ASP A 89 -21.18 -8.69 4.79
N LYS A 90 -22.30 -8.68 5.48
CA LYS A 90 -22.49 -7.81 6.66
C LYS A 90 -21.42 -8.05 7.73
N LYS A 91 -21.04 -9.32 7.96
CA LYS A 91 -19.98 -9.66 8.93
C LYS A 91 -18.60 -9.30 8.39
N ARG A 92 -18.35 -9.52 7.09
CA ARG A 92 -17.09 -9.18 6.43
C ARG A 92 -16.83 -7.68 6.43
N ILE A 93 -17.87 -6.89 6.14
CA ILE A 93 -17.79 -5.42 6.08
C ILE A 93 -17.58 -4.84 7.49
N GLY A 94 -18.37 -5.29 8.49
CA GLY A 94 -18.25 -4.77 9.84
C GLY A 94 -18.42 -3.24 9.87
N LYS A 95 -17.34 -2.53 10.25
CA LYS A 95 -17.27 -1.05 10.31
C LYS A 95 -16.72 -0.39 9.04
N GLY A 96 -16.43 -1.16 7.99
CA GLY A 96 -15.88 -0.64 6.76
C GLY A 96 -16.83 0.29 6.02
N VAL A 97 -16.31 1.35 5.44
CA VAL A 97 -17.04 2.30 4.59
C VAL A 97 -16.80 1.95 3.14
N LYS A 98 -17.85 1.81 2.34
CA LYS A 98 -17.70 1.52 0.93
C LYS A 98 -16.98 2.66 0.22
N VAL A 99 -15.98 2.33 -0.59
CA VAL A 99 -15.29 3.34 -1.40
C VAL A 99 -16.21 3.90 -2.50
N VAL A 100 -15.88 5.06 -3.03
CA VAL A 100 -16.64 5.69 -4.13
C VAL A 100 -16.53 4.84 -5.41
N GLU A 101 -17.51 4.98 -6.29
CA GLU A 101 -17.49 4.34 -7.59
C GLU A 101 -16.26 4.82 -8.39
N GLY A 102 -15.57 3.88 -9.03
CA GLY A 102 -14.36 4.20 -9.78
C GLY A 102 -13.11 4.42 -8.94
N PHE A 103 -13.16 4.15 -7.64
CA PHE A 103 -12.00 4.23 -6.76
C PHE A 103 -10.84 3.38 -7.28
N THR A 104 -9.64 3.93 -7.22
CA THR A 104 -8.38 3.20 -7.42
C THR A 104 -7.39 3.59 -6.33
N TYR A 105 -6.53 2.67 -5.95
CA TYR A 105 -5.45 2.94 -5.02
C TYR A 105 -4.12 2.66 -5.71
N THR A 106 -3.46 3.75 -6.11
CA THR A 106 -2.22 3.71 -6.90
C THR A 106 -1.18 4.64 -6.26
N SER A 107 0.08 4.45 -6.58
CA SER A 107 1.16 5.24 -5.99
C SER A 107 1.15 6.72 -6.39
N ASP A 108 0.42 7.12 -7.42
CA ASP A 108 0.31 8.50 -7.89
C ASP A 108 -0.95 9.22 -7.42
N ASN A 109 -2.02 8.48 -7.06
CA ASN A 109 -3.27 9.07 -6.56
C ASN A 109 -3.45 8.92 -5.04
N ASN A 110 -2.42 8.51 -4.35
CA ASN A 110 -2.44 8.34 -2.90
C ASN A 110 -2.39 9.70 -2.19
N ASP A 111 -3.27 9.91 -1.21
CA ASP A 111 -3.30 11.13 -0.39
C ASP A 111 -2.13 11.21 0.60
N GLU A 112 -1.53 10.06 0.95
CA GLU A 112 -0.40 9.99 1.87
C GLU A 112 0.93 9.96 1.12
N TRP A 113 1.76 10.98 1.35
CA TRP A 113 3.11 11.07 0.78
C TRP A 113 4.16 11.18 1.88
N MET A 114 5.23 10.44 1.72
CA MET A 114 6.38 10.52 2.60
C MET A 114 7.32 11.62 2.10
N ASP A 115 7.58 12.61 2.93
CA ASP A 115 8.58 13.64 2.66
C ASP A 115 10.01 13.15 2.98
N ASN A 116 11.03 13.92 2.56
CA ASN A 116 12.43 13.56 2.75
C ASN A 116 12.82 13.41 4.23
N LYS A 117 12.23 14.22 5.12
CA LYS A 117 12.50 14.16 6.56
C LYS A 117 11.93 12.88 7.17
N THR A 118 10.70 12.56 6.84
CA THR A 118 10.03 11.32 7.27
C THR A 118 10.76 10.10 6.72
N LEU A 119 11.21 10.16 5.46
CA LEU A 119 12.02 9.10 4.85
C LEU A 119 13.34 8.90 5.59
N LEU A 120 14.06 9.97 5.89
CA LEU A 120 15.34 9.89 6.61
C LEU A 120 15.15 9.24 7.99
N ASN A 121 14.18 9.73 8.77
CA ASN A 121 13.86 9.17 10.08
C ASN A 121 13.47 7.68 9.99
N TRP A 122 12.72 7.30 8.95
CA TRP A 122 12.32 5.92 8.71
C TRP A 122 13.54 5.05 8.38
N LEU A 123 14.46 5.53 7.53
CA LEU A 123 15.72 4.84 7.19
C LEU A 123 16.59 4.66 8.41
N GLU A 124 16.83 5.71 9.20
CA GLU A 124 17.62 5.67 10.43
C GLU A 124 17.05 4.66 11.43
N SER A 125 15.74 4.65 11.61
CA SER A 125 15.05 3.72 12.51
C SER A 125 15.11 2.26 12.05
N ASN A 126 15.34 2.00 10.76
CA ASN A 126 15.32 0.67 10.17
C ASN A 126 16.69 0.21 9.64
N ILE A 127 17.74 1.05 9.72
CA ILE A 127 19.05 0.76 9.12
C ILE A 127 19.65 -0.55 9.63
N ASN A 128 19.49 -0.85 10.91
CA ASN A 128 19.96 -2.10 11.52
C ASN A 128 19.20 -3.34 11.04
N LYS A 129 17.99 -3.15 10.47
CA LYS A 129 17.14 -4.23 9.93
C LYS A 129 17.37 -4.43 8.44
N ILE A 130 17.81 -3.38 7.74
CA ILE A 130 18.02 -3.38 6.27
C ILE A 130 19.42 -3.92 5.93
N GLY A 131 20.33 -3.94 6.90
CA GLY A 131 21.75 -4.25 6.68
C GLY A 131 22.54 -3.00 6.31
N ALA A 132 23.84 -3.00 6.59
CA ALA A 132 24.74 -1.93 6.16
C ALA A 132 24.84 -1.96 4.62
N ILE A 133 24.53 -0.83 4.00
CA ILE A 133 24.77 -0.59 2.58
C ILE A 133 26.27 -0.34 2.36
#